data_910fb2e06f1f24b1a3db2eec902c226b
#
_entry.id   910fb2e06f1f24b1a3db2eec902c226b
#
_cell.length_a   1.000
_cell.length_b   1.000
_cell.length_c   1.000
_cell.angle_alpha   90.00
_cell.angle_beta   90.00
_cell.angle_gamma   90.00
#
_symmetry.space_group_name_H-M   'P 1'
#
loop_
_entity.id
_entity.type
_entity.pdbx_description
1 polymer ?
#
loop_
_entity_poly.entity_id
_entity_poly.type
_entity_poly.pdbx_seq_one_letter_code
_entity_poly.pdbx_strand_id
1 'polypeptide(L)'
;LFFPIHQKDKPMSQSIYDFSINSLEGERIDFTQYKGKVLLLVNTASECGFTPQYEGLQELYMKYKDQGLVIIGFPCNQFGHQEPGDKAEIGRTCFERYNVTFPITEKIEVNGPGAHPIFQYLVSEKSGFLSKKIKWNFTKFLVDREGKVVDRFAPWTKPDKIDRYLQKKFF
;
A
#
# COMPACT_ATOMS: atom_id res chain seq x y z
N LEU A 1 -11.45 51.69 -7.36
CA LEU A 1 -10.28 50.81 -7.52
C LEU A 1 -10.67 49.43 -6.99
N PHE A 2 -11.02 48.54 -7.91
CA PHE A 2 -11.21 47.12 -7.56
C PHE A 2 -9.88 46.39 -7.68
N PHE A 3 -9.36 45.89 -6.54
CA PHE A 3 -8.29 44.90 -6.57
C PHE A 3 -8.90 43.53 -6.94
N PRO A 4 -8.37 42.80 -7.93
CA PRO A 4 -8.85 41.47 -8.18
C PRO A 4 -8.59 40.63 -6.93
N ILE A 5 -9.64 40.05 -6.39
CA ILE A 5 -9.52 39.04 -5.35
C ILE A 5 -8.71 37.93 -6.01
N HIS A 6 -7.49 37.70 -5.54
CA HIS A 6 -6.75 36.50 -5.89
C HIS A 6 -7.60 35.33 -5.41
N GLN A 7 -8.28 34.66 -6.35
CA GLN A 7 -8.76 33.33 -6.12
C GLN A 7 -7.51 32.56 -5.71
N LYS A 8 -7.43 32.20 -4.43
CA LYS A 8 -6.46 31.19 -3.98
C LYS A 8 -6.74 29.99 -4.85
N ASP A 9 -5.79 29.64 -5.72
CA ASP A 9 -5.87 28.45 -6.54
C ASP A 9 -6.20 27.31 -5.59
N LYS A 10 -7.36 26.68 -5.84
CA LYS A 10 -7.78 25.49 -5.11
C LYS A 10 -6.65 24.49 -5.31
N PRO A 11 -5.97 23.99 -4.25
CA PRO A 11 -4.88 23.04 -4.45
C PRO A 11 -5.40 21.92 -5.33
N MET A 12 -4.68 21.59 -6.42
CA MET A 12 -5.03 20.47 -7.28
C MET A 12 -5.20 19.25 -6.38
N SER A 13 -6.35 18.54 -6.50
CA SER A 13 -6.60 17.33 -5.72
C SER A 13 -5.46 16.36 -5.95
N GLN A 14 -4.86 15.83 -4.86
CA GLN A 14 -3.84 14.81 -4.92
C GLN A 14 -4.38 13.56 -5.61
N SER A 15 -3.53 12.89 -6.35
CA SER A 15 -3.76 11.60 -6.96
C SER A 15 -2.72 10.61 -6.43
N ILE A 16 -3.05 9.33 -6.42
CA ILE A 16 -2.07 8.28 -6.08
C ILE A 16 -0.83 8.36 -6.98
N TYR A 17 -0.97 8.87 -8.20
CA TYR A 17 0.11 8.99 -9.18
C TYR A 17 1.09 10.15 -8.90
N ASP A 18 0.77 11.01 -7.93
CA ASP A 18 1.65 12.11 -7.53
C ASP A 18 2.79 11.66 -6.60
N PHE A 19 2.78 10.41 -6.15
CA PHE A 19 3.71 9.91 -5.16
C PHE A 19 4.83 9.07 -5.76
N SER A 20 5.94 9.05 -5.05
CA SER A 20 7.06 8.15 -5.28
C SER A 20 7.64 7.69 -3.95
N ILE A 21 8.34 6.57 -3.97
CA ILE A 21 9.00 5.98 -2.82
C ILE A 21 10.20 5.16 -3.31
N ASN A 22 11.18 4.92 -2.47
CA ASN A 22 12.26 4.02 -2.82
C ASN A 22 11.85 2.56 -2.55
N SER A 23 12.30 1.66 -3.41
CA SER A 23 12.24 0.22 -3.16
C SER A 23 13.14 -0.16 -1.98
N LEU A 24 13.00 -1.38 -1.50
CA LEU A 24 13.88 -1.91 -0.44
C LEU A 24 15.35 -1.88 -0.85
N GLU A 25 15.63 -2.06 -2.14
CA GLU A 25 16.99 -2.01 -2.70
C GLU A 25 17.48 -0.59 -2.98
N GLY A 26 16.63 0.43 -2.84
CA GLY A 26 16.97 1.83 -3.02
C GLY A 26 16.65 2.43 -4.39
N GLU A 27 15.96 1.70 -5.26
CA GLU A 27 15.51 2.21 -6.56
C GLU A 27 14.21 3.01 -6.40
N ARG A 28 14.08 4.09 -7.16
CA ARG A 28 12.88 4.92 -7.12
C ARG A 28 11.69 4.20 -7.78
N ILE A 29 10.59 4.11 -7.04
CA ILE A 29 9.28 3.69 -7.54
C ILE A 29 8.43 4.93 -7.74
N ASP A 30 8.15 5.29 -8.99
CA ASP A 30 7.25 6.38 -9.35
C ASP A 30 5.86 5.80 -9.67
N PHE A 31 4.84 6.25 -8.97
CA PHE A 31 3.49 5.70 -9.11
C PHE A 31 2.83 6.05 -10.45
N THR A 32 3.37 6.97 -11.22
CA THR A 32 2.89 7.22 -12.59
C THR A 32 2.99 5.99 -13.48
N GLN A 33 3.93 5.10 -13.20
CA GLN A 33 4.09 3.83 -13.94
C GLN A 33 2.90 2.88 -13.78
N TYR A 34 2.08 3.09 -12.75
CA TYR A 34 0.95 2.20 -12.44
C TYR A 34 -0.40 2.70 -12.96
N LYS A 35 -0.42 3.74 -13.79
CA LYS A 35 -1.65 4.19 -14.43
C LYS A 35 -2.31 3.05 -15.20
N GLY A 36 -3.62 2.88 -14.99
CA GLY A 36 -4.40 1.79 -15.60
C GLY A 36 -4.30 0.44 -14.88
N LYS A 37 -3.51 0.34 -13.83
CA LYS A 37 -3.36 -0.88 -13.01
C LYS A 37 -4.29 -0.84 -11.80
N VAL A 38 -4.69 -2.02 -11.34
CA VAL A 38 -5.32 -2.19 -10.02
C VAL A 38 -4.20 -2.35 -9.00
N LEU A 39 -4.22 -1.55 -7.93
CA LEU A 39 -3.17 -1.59 -6.90
C LEU A 39 -3.73 -2.11 -5.58
N LEU A 40 -3.01 -3.03 -4.96
CA LEU A 40 -3.23 -3.46 -3.58
C LEU A 40 -2.01 -3.06 -2.75
N LEU A 41 -2.20 -2.08 -1.87
CA LEU A 41 -1.13 -1.47 -1.08
C LEU A 41 -1.23 -1.94 0.36
N VAL A 42 -0.19 -2.59 0.88
CA VAL A 42 -0.22 -3.34 2.15
C VAL A 42 0.94 -2.91 3.03
N ASN A 43 0.67 -2.46 4.26
CA ASN A 43 1.73 -2.27 5.25
C ASN A 43 2.09 -3.61 5.89
N THR A 44 3.37 -3.93 5.94
CA THR A 44 3.85 -5.27 6.23
C THR A 44 4.81 -5.33 7.42
N ALA A 45 5.00 -6.51 7.97
CA ALA A 45 5.99 -6.80 9.00
C ALA A 45 6.46 -8.26 8.90
N SER A 46 7.69 -8.51 9.36
CA SER A 46 8.35 -9.82 9.28
C SER A 46 8.08 -10.73 10.48
N GLU A 47 7.64 -10.17 11.61
CA GLU A 47 7.48 -10.88 12.89
C GLU A 47 6.05 -10.83 13.44
N CYS A 48 5.07 -10.64 12.58
CA CYS A 48 3.65 -10.57 12.92
C CYS A 48 2.98 -11.95 12.78
N GLY A 49 1.94 -12.20 13.57
CA GLY A 49 1.09 -13.37 13.37
C GLY A 49 0.42 -13.41 11.99
N PHE A 50 0.27 -12.24 11.33
CA PHE A 50 -0.24 -12.14 9.97
C PHE A 50 0.84 -12.22 8.87
N THR A 51 2.13 -12.30 9.22
CA THR A 51 3.23 -12.41 8.23
C THR A 51 3.02 -13.53 7.20
N PRO A 52 2.44 -14.71 7.56
CA PRO A 52 2.11 -15.72 6.56
C PRO A 52 1.18 -15.28 5.44
N GLN A 53 0.49 -14.15 5.57
CA GLN A 53 -0.30 -13.57 4.47
C GLN A 53 0.55 -13.20 3.24
N TYR A 54 1.87 -13.06 3.38
CA TYR A 54 2.76 -12.90 2.23
C TYR A 54 2.58 -14.02 1.19
N GLU A 55 2.39 -15.26 1.63
CA GLU A 55 2.16 -16.39 0.74
C GLU A 55 0.90 -16.20 -0.12
N GLY A 56 -0.23 -15.90 0.52
CA GLY A 56 -1.49 -15.66 -0.20
C GLY A 56 -1.47 -14.40 -1.06
N LEU A 57 -0.77 -13.34 -0.62
CA LEU A 57 -0.57 -12.14 -1.43
C LEU A 57 0.27 -12.44 -2.67
N GLN A 58 1.30 -13.26 -2.56
CA GLN A 58 2.10 -13.67 -3.71
C GLN A 58 1.30 -14.53 -4.70
N GLU A 59 0.49 -15.45 -4.21
CA GLU A 59 -0.42 -16.24 -5.06
C GLU A 59 -1.39 -15.33 -5.80
N LEU A 60 -1.98 -14.37 -5.11
CA LEU A 60 -2.88 -13.38 -5.68
C LEU A 60 -2.20 -12.55 -6.78
N TYR A 61 -0.99 -12.09 -6.51
CA TYR A 61 -0.19 -11.35 -7.48
C TYR A 61 0.11 -12.17 -8.73
N MET A 62 0.56 -13.40 -8.56
CA MET A 62 0.85 -14.30 -9.69
C MET A 62 -0.39 -14.58 -10.53
N LYS A 63 -1.56 -14.69 -9.89
CA LYS A 63 -2.82 -14.97 -10.56
C LYS A 63 -3.27 -13.83 -11.48
N TYR A 64 -3.08 -12.58 -11.07
CA TYR A 64 -3.65 -11.41 -11.77
C TYR A 64 -2.64 -10.40 -12.32
N LYS A 65 -1.34 -10.58 -12.11
CA LYS A 65 -0.34 -9.61 -12.58
C LYS A 65 -0.43 -9.34 -14.09
N ASP A 66 -0.67 -10.37 -14.89
CA ASP A 66 -0.78 -10.23 -16.35
C ASP A 66 -2.10 -9.56 -16.78
N GLN A 67 -3.08 -9.50 -15.89
CA GLN A 67 -4.33 -8.76 -16.08
C GLN A 67 -4.30 -7.35 -15.48
N GLY A 68 -3.17 -6.95 -14.90
CA GLY A 68 -2.93 -5.60 -14.43
C GLY A 68 -3.01 -5.37 -12.93
N LEU A 69 -2.94 -6.43 -12.10
CA LEU A 69 -2.78 -6.27 -10.65
C LEU A 69 -1.32 -5.99 -10.31
N VAL A 70 -1.10 -4.97 -9.49
CA VAL A 70 0.17 -4.71 -8.80
C VAL A 70 -0.08 -4.73 -7.30
N ILE A 71 0.74 -5.49 -6.56
CA ILE A 71 0.76 -5.45 -5.09
C ILE A 71 2.05 -4.77 -4.67
N ILE A 72 1.99 -3.88 -3.68
CA ILE A 72 3.17 -3.24 -3.11
C ILE A 72 3.13 -3.41 -1.60
N GLY A 73 4.20 -3.96 -1.04
CA GLY A 73 4.41 -4.10 0.41
C GLY A 73 5.22 -2.93 0.96
N PHE A 74 4.76 -2.37 2.06
CA PHE A 74 5.38 -1.25 2.76
C PHE A 74 5.79 -1.69 4.17
N PRO A 75 7.03 -2.09 4.41
CA PRO A 75 7.48 -2.48 5.74
C PRO A 75 7.34 -1.33 6.75
N CYS A 76 6.81 -1.64 7.93
CA CYS A 76 6.56 -0.65 8.97
C CYS A 76 6.76 -1.27 10.36
N ASN A 77 7.50 -0.59 11.24
CA ASN A 77 7.81 -1.07 12.59
C ASN A 77 6.90 -0.50 13.69
N GLN A 78 5.84 0.22 13.35
CA GLN A 78 5.01 0.94 14.32
C GLN A 78 4.04 0.05 15.12
N PHE A 79 3.83 -1.19 14.70
CA PHE A 79 2.85 -2.09 15.30
C PHE A 79 3.55 -3.24 16.03
N GLY A 80 3.66 -3.13 17.34
CA GLY A 80 4.28 -4.14 18.18
C GLY A 80 5.79 -4.32 17.93
N HIS A 81 6.44 -3.38 17.26
CA HIS A 81 7.86 -3.49 16.85
C HIS A 81 8.15 -4.79 16.08
N GLN A 82 7.25 -5.18 15.18
CA GLN A 82 7.30 -6.45 14.46
C GLN A 82 8.02 -6.37 13.11
N GLU A 83 8.63 -5.23 12.79
CA GLU A 83 9.55 -5.03 11.67
C GLU A 83 10.84 -4.34 12.15
N PRO A 84 11.57 -4.93 13.12
CA PRO A 84 12.73 -4.25 13.72
C PRO A 84 13.99 -4.33 12.86
N GLY A 85 14.03 -5.25 11.89
CA GLY A 85 15.20 -5.55 11.10
C GLY A 85 15.57 -4.48 10.08
N ASP A 86 16.78 -4.59 9.56
CA ASP A 86 17.26 -3.78 8.45
C ASP A 86 16.72 -4.32 7.10
N LYS A 87 17.11 -3.68 6.01
CA LYS A 87 16.66 -4.09 4.68
C LYS A 87 17.08 -5.52 4.32
N ALA A 88 18.24 -5.99 4.80
CA ALA A 88 18.69 -7.35 4.54
C ALA A 88 17.79 -8.38 5.24
N GLU A 89 17.39 -8.11 6.48
CA GLU A 89 16.48 -8.98 7.24
C GLU A 89 15.07 -8.97 6.67
N ILE A 90 14.56 -7.81 6.28
CA ILE A 90 13.27 -7.67 5.58
C ILE A 90 13.30 -8.46 4.27
N GLY A 91 14.37 -8.32 3.48
CA GLY A 91 14.57 -9.05 2.23
C GLY A 91 14.61 -10.56 2.41
N ARG A 92 15.24 -11.04 3.47
CA ARG A 92 15.23 -12.48 3.78
C ARG A 92 13.80 -12.98 4.03
N THR A 93 12.99 -12.26 4.76
CA THR A 93 11.59 -12.63 4.99
C THR A 93 10.80 -12.63 3.69
N CYS A 94 10.82 -11.52 2.97
CA CYS A 94 10.00 -11.35 1.76
C CYS A 94 10.45 -12.26 0.63
N PHE A 95 11.73 -12.22 0.28
CA PHE A 95 12.24 -12.81 -0.95
C PHE A 95 12.70 -14.26 -0.77
N GLU A 96 13.34 -14.58 0.35
CA GLU A 96 13.85 -15.94 0.59
C GLU A 96 12.80 -16.84 1.24
N ARG A 97 12.14 -16.37 2.29
CA ARG A 97 11.16 -17.19 3.03
C ARG A 97 9.83 -17.33 2.29
N TYR A 98 9.30 -16.24 1.73
CA TYR A 98 7.98 -16.23 1.10
C TYR A 98 8.02 -16.12 -0.42
N ASN A 99 9.20 -16.02 -1.03
CA ASN A 99 9.38 -15.93 -2.49
C ASN A 99 8.54 -14.81 -3.14
N VAL A 100 8.42 -13.68 -2.45
CA VAL A 100 7.67 -12.52 -2.96
C VAL A 100 8.36 -11.95 -4.21
N THR A 101 7.58 -11.69 -5.24
CA THR A 101 8.05 -11.06 -6.48
C THR A 101 7.40 -9.72 -6.77
N PHE A 102 6.40 -9.31 -5.97
CA PHE A 102 5.87 -7.95 -6.06
C PHE A 102 6.79 -6.94 -5.35
N PRO A 103 6.70 -5.63 -5.69
CA PRO A 103 7.56 -4.62 -5.09
C PRO A 103 7.42 -4.52 -3.57
N ILE A 104 8.55 -4.42 -2.90
CA ILE A 104 8.66 -4.08 -1.47
C ILE A 104 9.40 -2.75 -1.38
N THR A 105 8.88 -1.82 -0.59
CA THR A 105 9.49 -0.50 -0.41
C THR A 105 10.50 -0.49 0.74
N GLU A 106 11.20 0.63 0.90
CA GLU A 106 11.92 0.94 2.13
C GLU A 106 10.96 0.96 3.33
N LYS A 107 11.49 0.76 4.52
CA LYS A 107 10.72 0.85 5.76
C LYS A 107 10.21 2.27 5.97
N ILE A 108 8.93 2.41 6.27
CA ILE A 108 8.28 3.72 6.47
C ILE A 108 7.43 3.72 7.75
N GLU A 109 7.01 4.90 8.16
CA GLU A 109 5.92 5.09 9.10
C GLU A 109 4.60 5.30 8.33
N VAL A 110 3.50 4.82 8.88
CA VAL A 110 2.16 4.93 8.27
C VAL A 110 1.18 5.77 9.11
N ASN A 111 1.52 6.03 10.38
CA ASN A 111 0.75 6.85 11.31
C ASN A 111 1.63 7.94 11.93
N GLY A 112 0.99 9.01 12.40
CA GLY A 112 1.64 10.09 13.13
C GLY A 112 2.31 11.12 12.22
N PRO A 113 3.08 12.06 12.81
CA PRO A 113 3.68 13.17 12.06
C PRO A 113 4.75 12.74 11.07
N GLY A 114 5.37 11.58 11.26
CA GLY A 114 6.36 10.99 10.35
C GLY A 114 5.77 10.09 9.26
N ALA A 115 4.45 9.96 9.18
CA ALA A 115 3.81 9.10 8.19
C ALA A 115 4.17 9.50 6.76
N HIS A 116 4.51 8.50 5.94
CA HIS A 116 4.80 8.72 4.53
C HIS A 116 3.59 9.36 3.82
N PRO A 117 3.80 10.34 2.93
CA PRO A 117 2.71 11.04 2.23
C PRO A 117 1.71 10.11 1.54
N ILE A 118 2.15 8.96 1.00
CA ILE A 118 1.26 7.95 0.41
C ILE A 118 0.22 7.49 1.43
N PHE A 119 0.63 7.17 2.67
CA PHE A 119 -0.31 6.70 3.68
C PHE A 119 -1.16 7.80 4.27
N GLN A 120 -0.66 9.03 4.36
CA GLN A 120 -1.51 10.19 4.68
C GLN A 120 -2.64 10.33 3.66
N TYR A 121 -2.32 10.20 2.38
CA TYR A 121 -3.30 10.22 1.29
C TYR A 121 -4.29 9.06 1.38
N LEU A 122 -3.81 7.83 1.51
CA LEU A 122 -4.67 6.63 1.55
C LEU A 122 -5.69 6.70 2.69
N VAL A 123 -5.27 7.07 3.90
CA VAL A 123 -6.18 7.17 5.05
C VAL A 123 -7.15 8.34 4.93
N SER A 124 -6.79 9.40 4.20
CA SER A 124 -7.70 10.51 3.91
C SER A 124 -8.79 10.13 2.93
N GLU A 125 -8.49 9.24 1.98
CA GLU A 125 -9.41 8.80 0.94
C GLU A 125 -10.33 7.66 1.41
N LYS A 126 -9.84 6.78 2.29
CA LYS A 126 -10.63 5.63 2.78
C LYS A 126 -10.40 5.35 4.26
N SER A 127 -11.45 5.54 5.05
CA SER A 127 -11.44 5.22 6.48
C SER A 127 -11.53 3.72 6.72
N GLY A 128 -10.91 3.26 7.81
CA GLY A 128 -11.17 1.94 8.37
C GLY A 128 -12.39 1.93 9.29
N PHE A 129 -12.66 0.78 9.90
CA PHE A 129 -13.71 0.63 10.91
C PHE A 129 -13.39 1.51 12.12
N LEU A 130 -14.27 2.45 12.44
CA LEU A 130 -14.20 3.41 13.57
C LEU A 130 -13.01 4.38 13.56
N SER A 131 -12.09 4.34 12.61
CA SER A 131 -10.92 5.22 12.58
C SER A 131 -10.30 5.33 11.18
N LYS A 132 -9.72 6.51 10.88
CA LYS A 132 -8.85 6.70 9.71
C LYS A 132 -7.48 6.05 9.90
N LYS A 133 -6.98 6.02 11.14
CA LYS A 133 -5.68 5.44 11.50
C LYS A 133 -5.52 4.00 11.03
N ILE A 134 -4.30 3.65 10.61
CA ILE A 134 -3.90 2.25 10.47
C ILE A 134 -3.75 1.66 11.87
N LYS A 135 -4.42 0.54 12.14
CA LYS A 135 -4.46 -0.05 13.49
C LYS A 135 -3.47 -1.18 13.68
N TRP A 136 -3.07 -1.85 12.60
CA TRP A 136 -2.15 -2.97 12.69
C TRP A 136 -1.51 -3.30 11.35
N ASN A 137 -0.51 -4.19 11.38
CA ASN A 137 0.15 -4.75 10.20
C ASN A 137 -0.86 -5.43 9.26
N PHE A 138 -0.55 -5.48 7.99
CA PHE A 138 -1.36 -6.14 6.94
C PHE A 138 -2.75 -5.53 6.74
N THR A 139 -2.90 -4.24 6.97
CA THR A 139 -4.00 -3.44 6.43
C THR A 139 -3.77 -3.25 4.92
N LYS A 140 -4.81 -3.37 4.13
CA LYS A 140 -4.73 -3.29 2.66
C LYS A 140 -5.62 -2.19 2.14
N PHE A 141 -5.12 -1.41 1.17
CA PHE A 141 -5.89 -0.44 0.42
C PHE A 141 -5.97 -0.87 -1.04
N LEU A 142 -7.15 -0.77 -1.62
CA LEU A 142 -7.41 -1.11 -3.02
C LEU A 142 -7.62 0.15 -3.84
N VAL A 143 -6.85 0.28 -4.92
CA VAL A 143 -6.92 1.40 -5.87
C VAL A 143 -7.36 0.86 -7.22
N ASP A 144 -8.38 1.48 -7.82
CA ASP A 144 -8.89 1.06 -9.12
C ASP A 144 -8.00 1.54 -10.29
N ARG A 145 -8.38 1.17 -11.51
CA ARG A 145 -7.61 1.51 -12.73
C ARG A 145 -7.55 3.00 -13.02
N GLU A 146 -8.46 3.78 -12.46
CA GLU A 146 -8.52 5.24 -12.59
C GLU A 146 -7.76 5.97 -11.47
N GLY A 147 -7.13 5.22 -10.55
CA GLY A 147 -6.36 5.77 -9.44
C GLY A 147 -7.19 6.15 -8.23
N LYS A 148 -8.46 5.74 -8.17
CA LYS A 148 -9.33 5.99 -7.02
C LYS A 148 -9.15 4.93 -5.96
N VAL A 149 -9.00 5.33 -4.70
CA VAL A 149 -8.99 4.42 -3.55
C VAL A 149 -10.42 3.98 -3.28
N VAL A 150 -10.74 2.73 -3.63
CA VAL A 150 -12.11 2.22 -3.63
C VAL A 150 -12.45 1.34 -2.44
N ASP A 151 -11.46 0.73 -1.79
CA ASP A 151 -11.70 -0.09 -0.62
C ASP A 151 -10.49 -0.17 0.31
N ARG A 152 -10.76 -0.62 1.54
CA ARG A 152 -9.77 -0.86 2.58
C ARG A 152 -10.13 -2.13 3.33
N PHE A 153 -9.18 -3.05 3.43
CA PHE A 153 -9.36 -4.33 4.12
C PHE A 153 -8.62 -4.35 5.45
N ALA A 154 -9.28 -4.89 6.46
CA ALA A 154 -8.70 -5.06 7.79
C ALA A 154 -7.51 -6.04 7.78
N PRO A 155 -6.63 -6.00 8.80
CA PRO A 155 -5.49 -6.91 8.91
C PRO A 155 -5.85 -8.38 8.80
N TRP A 156 -6.94 -8.80 9.41
CA TRP A 156 -7.42 -10.18 9.44
C TRP A 156 -8.09 -10.64 8.15
N THR A 157 -8.36 -9.73 7.19
CA THR A 157 -8.94 -10.11 5.90
C THR A 157 -7.89 -10.82 5.07
N LYS A 158 -8.08 -12.11 4.87
CA LYS A 158 -7.13 -12.98 4.17
C LYS A 158 -7.11 -12.73 2.66
N PRO A 159 -5.97 -12.99 1.98
CA PRO A 159 -5.86 -12.81 0.54
C PRO A 159 -6.88 -13.58 -0.30
N ASP A 160 -7.32 -14.76 0.13
CA ASP A 160 -8.35 -15.53 -0.58
C ASP A 160 -9.72 -14.83 -0.61
N LYS A 161 -10.06 -14.09 0.44
CA LYS A 161 -11.26 -13.26 0.46
C LYS A 161 -11.12 -12.06 -0.48
N ILE A 162 -9.94 -11.46 -0.53
CA ILE A 162 -9.63 -10.37 -1.46
C ILE A 162 -9.68 -10.88 -2.90
N ASP A 163 -9.20 -12.09 -3.17
CA ASP A 163 -9.29 -12.74 -4.48
C ASP A 163 -10.73 -12.78 -4.99
N ARG A 164 -11.65 -13.26 -4.18
CA ARG A 164 -13.09 -13.31 -4.54
C ARG A 164 -13.64 -11.93 -4.85
N TYR A 165 -13.22 -10.91 -4.10
CA TYR A 165 -13.62 -9.53 -4.34
C TYR A 165 -13.06 -9.00 -5.66
N LEU A 166 -11.77 -9.20 -5.93
CA LEU A 166 -11.10 -8.77 -7.15
C LEU A 166 -11.69 -9.45 -8.39
N GLN A 167 -11.93 -10.75 -8.31
CA GLN A 167 -12.53 -11.54 -9.38
C GLN A 167 -13.91 -11.02 -9.78
N LYS A 168 -14.71 -10.62 -8.79
CA LYS A 168 -16.04 -10.06 -9.03
C LYS A 168 -16.02 -8.65 -9.62
N LYS A 169 -15.03 -7.83 -9.21
CA LYS A 169 -14.98 -6.39 -9.53
C LYS A 169 -14.14 -6.05 -10.76
N PHE A 170 -13.02 -6.75 -10.98
CA PHE A 170 -11.99 -6.32 -11.92
C PHE A 170 -11.55 -7.40 -12.90
N PHE A 171 -11.65 -8.65 -12.54
CA PHE A 171 -11.11 -9.78 -13.28
C PHE A 171 -12.19 -10.88 -13.45
#